data_f2ac366c4be0a58501578f91a4da577f
#
_entry.id   f2ac366c4be0a58501578f91a4da577f
#
_cell.length_a   1.000
_cell.length_b   1.000
_cell.length_c   1.000
_cell.angle_alpha   90.00
_cell.angle_beta   90.00
_cell.angle_gamma   90.00
#
_symmetry.space_group_name_H-M   'P 1'
#
loop_
_entity.id
_entity.type
_entity.pdbx_description
1 polymer ?
#
loop_
_entity_poly.entity_id
_entity_poly.type
_entity_poly.pdbx_seq_one_letter_code
_entity_poly.pdbx_strand_id
1 'polypeptide(L)'
;MLLKTKNLMKAFGGLKAIDKVDFELPVGEIRGIIGPNGSGKSTFFNLVSGVYDPDPGSYIEFDGHDITNEPPHKIGALGLSRTFQLLRLYQDMSVINNVMSGYHTRVKYKFFDAVIGRKKIWDQEKEIKDEMMELLSFVGLADYAEL
;
A
#
# COMPACT_ATOMS: atom_id res chain seq x y z
N MET A 1 12.62 -2.34 14.59
CA MET A 1 12.13 -3.41 13.72
C MET A 1 11.16 -2.75 12.76
N LEU A 2 11.26 -2.96 11.44
CA LEU A 2 10.33 -2.35 10.49
C LEU A 2 9.03 -3.15 10.40
N LEU A 3 9.13 -4.47 10.21
CA LEU A 3 7.99 -5.36 10.16
C LEU A 3 8.25 -6.58 11.04
N LYS A 4 7.25 -6.97 11.81
CA LYS A 4 7.31 -8.14 12.67
C LYS A 4 5.99 -8.88 12.65
N THR A 5 6.03 -10.19 12.52
CA THR A 5 4.87 -11.05 12.77
C THR A 5 5.18 -12.03 13.88
N LYS A 6 4.19 -12.34 14.69
CA LYS A 6 4.26 -13.40 15.69
C LYS A 6 3.05 -14.31 15.56
N ASN A 7 3.33 -15.60 15.54
CA ASN A 7 2.30 -16.64 15.49
C ASN A 7 1.28 -16.38 14.37
N LEU A 8 1.75 -15.85 13.22
CA LEU A 8 0.86 -15.49 12.10
C LEU A 8 0.18 -16.75 11.56
N MET A 9 -1.14 -16.71 11.51
CA MET A 9 -1.98 -17.83 11.07
C MET A 9 -3.04 -17.40 10.09
N LYS A 10 -3.34 -18.27 9.12
CA LYS A 10 -4.49 -18.16 8.23
C LYS A 10 -4.92 -19.51 7.72
N ALA A 11 -6.19 -19.82 7.93
CA ALA A 11 -6.83 -20.99 7.35
C ALA A 11 -7.94 -20.55 6.39
N PHE A 12 -8.15 -21.32 5.34
CA PHE A 12 -9.27 -21.20 4.42
C PHE A 12 -10.03 -22.54 4.43
N GLY A 13 -11.16 -22.55 5.14
CA GLY A 13 -11.85 -23.82 5.43
C GLY A 13 -10.93 -24.78 6.20
N GLY A 14 -10.68 -25.97 5.65
CA GLY A 14 -9.79 -26.96 6.26
C GLY A 14 -8.31 -26.81 5.93
N LEU A 15 -7.94 -25.87 5.03
CA LEU A 15 -6.55 -25.68 4.57
C LEU A 15 -5.87 -24.57 5.39
N LYS A 16 -4.83 -24.92 6.13
CA LYS A 16 -3.94 -23.95 6.77
C LYS A 16 -2.94 -23.42 5.74
N ALA A 17 -3.16 -22.21 5.26
CA ALA A 17 -2.29 -21.55 4.30
C ALA A 17 -1.04 -20.93 4.97
N ILE A 18 -1.20 -20.45 6.21
CA ILE A 18 -0.14 -19.96 7.11
C ILE A 18 -0.38 -20.59 8.47
N ASP A 19 0.65 -21.18 9.06
CA ASP A 19 0.56 -21.84 10.37
C ASP A 19 1.72 -21.40 11.26
N LYS A 20 1.44 -20.47 12.18
CA LYS A 20 2.34 -19.96 13.24
C LYS A 20 3.67 -19.43 12.69
N VAL A 21 3.62 -18.56 11.70
CA VAL A 21 4.80 -17.96 11.08
C VAL A 21 5.25 -16.74 11.87
N ASP A 22 6.48 -16.79 12.36
CA ASP A 22 7.20 -15.65 12.91
C ASP A 22 8.14 -15.10 11.84
N PHE A 23 8.10 -13.79 11.64
CA PHE A 23 8.92 -13.10 10.65
C PHE A 23 9.37 -11.75 11.22
N GLU A 24 10.62 -11.38 10.96
CA GLU A 24 11.18 -10.10 11.38
C GLU A 24 11.95 -9.48 10.23
N LEU A 25 11.67 -8.19 9.94
CA LEU A 25 12.38 -7.38 8.96
C LEU A 25 12.91 -6.13 9.66
N PRO A 26 14.22 -6.02 9.88
CA PRO A 26 14.84 -4.79 10.36
C PRO A 26 14.71 -3.63 9.37
N VAL A 27 14.87 -2.40 9.86
CA VAL A 27 14.96 -1.21 9.00
C VAL A 27 16.20 -1.31 8.12
N GLY A 28 16.06 -0.97 6.84
CA GLY A 28 17.16 -0.96 5.86
C GLY A 28 17.53 -2.32 5.28
N GLU A 29 16.85 -3.40 5.67
CA GLU A 29 17.06 -4.73 5.10
C GLU A 29 16.07 -5.03 3.96
N ILE A 30 16.51 -5.87 3.01
CA ILE A 30 15.67 -6.49 1.99
C ILE A 30 15.64 -7.99 2.26
N ARG A 31 14.44 -8.55 2.38
CA ARG A 31 14.23 -9.99 2.58
C ARG A 31 13.34 -10.59 1.51
N GLY A 32 13.79 -11.73 0.97
CA GLY A 32 13.01 -12.52 0.04
C GLY A 32 12.29 -13.67 0.73
N ILE A 33 11.02 -13.89 0.37
CA ILE A 33 10.25 -15.08 0.76
C ILE A 33 10.22 -16.02 -0.43
N ILE A 34 10.85 -17.18 -0.30
CA ILE A 34 10.97 -18.20 -1.33
C ILE A 34 10.22 -19.48 -0.95
N GLY A 35 9.77 -20.21 -1.93
CA GLY A 35 9.05 -21.49 -1.74
C GLY A 35 8.26 -21.89 -2.98
N PRO A 36 7.77 -23.13 -3.06
CA PRO A 36 6.97 -23.62 -4.19
C PRO A 36 5.62 -22.89 -4.29
N ASN A 37 4.91 -23.11 -5.41
CA ASN A 37 3.54 -22.61 -5.55
C ASN A 37 2.64 -23.27 -4.48
N GLY A 38 1.74 -22.49 -3.90
CA GLY A 38 0.88 -22.95 -2.80
C GLY A 38 1.52 -22.92 -1.41
N SER A 39 2.80 -22.50 -1.24
CA SER A 39 3.46 -22.45 0.08
C SER A 39 3.05 -21.27 0.96
N GLY A 40 2.01 -20.51 0.60
CA GLY A 40 1.49 -19.42 1.44
C GLY A 40 2.12 -18.04 1.20
N LYS A 41 3.10 -17.87 0.28
CA LYS A 41 3.77 -16.58 0.04
C LYS A 41 2.80 -15.43 -0.21
N SER A 42 1.88 -15.61 -1.15
CA SER A 42 0.86 -14.59 -1.46
C SER A 42 -0.08 -14.33 -0.31
N THR A 43 -0.40 -15.38 0.47
CA THR A 43 -1.23 -15.27 1.67
C THR A 43 -0.51 -14.45 2.74
N PHE A 44 0.79 -14.65 2.95
CA PHE A 44 1.59 -13.83 3.86
C PHE A 44 1.54 -12.35 3.49
N PHE A 45 1.79 -12.01 2.21
CA PHE A 45 1.70 -10.63 1.76
C PHE A 45 0.28 -10.05 1.85
N ASN A 46 -0.76 -10.87 1.62
CA ASN A 46 -2.15 -10.44 1.78
C ASN A 46 -2.48 -10.12 3.25
N LEU A 47 -1.97 -10.90 4.20
CA LEU A 47 -2.15 -10.65 5.64
C LEU A 47 -1.44 -9.37 6.07
N VAL A 48 -0.16 -9.23 5.72
CA VAL A 48 0.65 -8.05 6.10
C VAL A 48 0.11 -6.75 5.50
N SER A 49 -0.50 -6.82 4.31
CA SER A 49 -1.11 -5.65 3.65
C SER A 49 -2.60 -5.43 4.01
N GLY A 50 -3.16 -6.23 4.94
CA GLY A 50 -4.54 -6.08 5.40
C GLY A 50 -5.61 -6.48 4.38
N VAL A 51 -5.21 -7.19 3.30
CA VAL A 51 -6.17 -7.74 2.30
C VAL A 51 -6.95 -8.91 2.88
N TYR A 52 -6.31 -9.67 3.77
CA TYR A 52 -6.95 -10.74 4.56
C TYR A 52 -6.75 -10.45 6.04
N ASP A 53 -7.77 -10.72 6.83
CA ASP A 53 -7.65 -10.72 8.28
C ASP A 53 -6.95 -12.01 8.72
N PRO A 54 -5.96 -11.92 9.62
CA PRO A 54 -5.32 -13.10 10.20
C PRO A 54 -6.26 -13.84 11.16
N ASP A 55 -5.98 -15.12 11.41
CA ASP A 55 -6.73 -15.90 12.38
C ASP A 55 -6.38 -15.45 13.83
N PRO A 56 -7.26 -15.67 14.80
CA PRO A 56 -7.08 -15.27 16.18
C PRO A 56 -5.76 -15.79 16.79
N GLY A 57 -5.08 -14.93 17.53
CA GLY A 57 -3.78 -15.23 18.14
C GLY A 57 -2.56 -14.85 17.30
N SER A 58 -2.81 -14.33 16.09
CA SER A 58 -1.78 -13.71 15.25
C SER A 58 -1.47 -12.28 15.69
N TYR A 59 -0.25 -11.83 15.44
CA TYR A 59 0.19 -10.46 15.68
C TYR A 59 1.04 -9.96 14.51
N ILE A 60 0.74 -8.75 14.04
CA ILE A 60 1.47 -8.06 12.97
C ILE A 60 1.78 -6.64 13.43
N GLU A 61 3.06 -6.27 13.42
CA GLU A 61 3.54 -4.94 13.77
C GLU A 61 4.31 -4.33 12.59
N PHE A 62 4.02 -3.08 12.26
CA PHE A 62 4.75 -2.30 11.29
C PHE A 62 5.17 -0.97 11.89
N ASP A 63 6.48 -0.69 11.88
CA ASP A 63 7.11 0.53 12.41
C ASP A 63 6.60 0.89 13.83
N GLY A 64 6.52 -0.12 14.72
CA GLY A 64 6.06 0.03 16.10
C GLY A 64 4.54 0.13 16.27
N HIS A 65 3.75 0.03 15.20
CA HIS A 65 2.30 0.07 15.24
C HIS A 65 1.72 -1.33 15.06
N ASP A 66 0.78 -1.71 15.91
CA ASP A 66 -0.02 -2.94 15.72
C ASP A 66 -0.98 -2.73 14.55
N ILE A 67 -0.80 -3.52 13.48
CA ILE A 67 -1.61 -3.49 12.28
C ILE A 67 -2.41 -4.77 12.06
N THR A 68 -2.51 -5.62 13.07
CA THR A 68 -3.05 -6.99 12.96
C THR A 68 -4.43 -7.06 12.31
N ASN A 69 -5.33 -6.13 12.66
CA ASN A 69 -6.69 -6.06 12.12
C ASN A 69 -6.98 -4.69 11.47
N GLU A 70 -5.95 -3.98 11.06
CA GLU A 70 -6.14 -2.69 10.41
C GLU A 70 -6.44 -2.85 8.92
N PRO A 71 -7.36 -2.06 8.37
CA PRO A 71 -7.70 -2.13 6.96
C PRO A 71 -6.57 -1.59 6.07
N PRO A 72 -6.49 -2.01 4.78
CA PRO A 72 -5.40 -1.68 3.88
C PRO A 72 -5.10 -0.18 3.75
N HIS A 73 -6.12 0.67 3.77
CA HIS A 73 -5.94 2.11 3.64
C HIS A 73 -5.22 2.74 4.84
N LYS A 74 -5.41 2.21 6.05
CA LYS A 74 -4.69 2.67 7.23
C LYS A 74 -3.24 2.16 7.24
N ILE A 75 -3.05 0.91 6.85
CA ILE A 75 -1.71 0.31 6.70
C ILE A 75 -0.91 1.08 5.65
N GLY A 76 -1.54 1.42 4.51
CA GLY A 76 -0.95 2.25 3.47
C GLY A 76 -0.58 3.66 3.97
N ALA A 77 -1.42 4.26 4.82
CA ALA A 77 -1.13 5.58 5.42
C ALA A 77 0.08 5.57 6.36
N LEU A 78 0.43 4.41 6.95
CA LEU A 78 1.65 4.22 7.73
C LEU A 78 2.91 4.07 6.85
N GLY A 79 2.75 3.95 5.51
CA GLY A 79 3.85 3.83 4.57
C GLY A 79 4.13 2.41 4.05
N LEU A 80 3.35 1.41 4.46
CA LEU A 80 3.46 0.06 3.90
C LEU A 80 2.66 -0.02 2.62
N SER A 81 3.33 -0.09 1.48
CA SER A 81 2.71 -0.23 0.17
C SER A 81 3.03 -1.59 -0.47
N ARG A 82 2.21 -1.98 -1.43
CA ARG A 82 2.36 -3.23 -2.17
C ARG A 82 2.19 -3.00 -3.65
N THR A 83 3.05 -3.62 -4.45
CA THR A 83 2.86 -3.75 -5.90
C THR A 83 1.95 -4.94 -6.21
N PHE A 84 0.97 -4.75 -7.09
CA PHE A 84 0.06 -5.80 -7.54
C PHE A 84 0.43 -6.25 -8.94
N GLN A 85 0.33 -7.54 -9.23
CA GLN A 85 0.58 -8.08 -10.58
C GLN A 85 -0.47 -7.64 -11.59
N LEU A 86 -1.72 -7.46 -11.14
CA LEU A 86 -2.83 -6.96 -11.95
C LEU A 86 -3.23 -5.60 -11.42
N LEU A 87 -2.79 -4.56 -12.11
CA LEU A 87 -3.22 -3.19 -11.86
C LEU A 87 -4.58 -2.95 -12.53
N ARG A 88 -5.52 -2.41 -11.78
CA ARG A 88 -6.77 -1.87 -12.32
C ARG A 88 -6.58 -0.38 -12.49
N LEU A 89 -6.30 0.03 -13.73
CA LEU A 89 -6.26 1.44 -14.10
C LEU A 89 -7.67 1.96 -14.38
N TYR A 90 -7.89 3.22 -14.09
CA TYR A 90 -9.09 3.93 -14.54
C TYR A 90 -8.90 4.25 -16.02
N GLN A 91 -9.56 3.49 -16.90
CA GLN A 91 -9.36 3.56 -18.36
C GLN A 91 -9.80 4.90 -18.96
N ASP A 92 -10.74 5.59 -18.33
CA ASP A 92 -11.24 6.89 -18.74
C ASP A 92 -10.43 8.08 -18.20
N MET A 93 -9.32 7.80 -17.50
CA MET A 93 -8.41 8.81 -16.95
C MET A 93 -7.06 8.75 -17.65
N SER A 94 -6.44 9.92 -17.85
CA SER A 94 -5.07 10.00 -18.34
C SER A 94 -4.07 9.32 -17.37
N VAL A 95 -2.88 9.02 -17.88
CA VAL A 95 -1.79 8.39 -17.07
C VAL A 95 -1.49 9.24 -15.85
N ILE A 96 -1.35 10.56 -16.01
CA ILE A 96 -1.08 11.46 -14.88
C ILE A 96 -2.20 11.43 -13.84
N ASN A 97 -3.47 11.39 -14.25
CA ASN A 97 -4.60 11.34 -13.34
C ASN A 97 -4.69 10.00 -12.60
N ASN A 98 -4.34 8.89 -13.25
CA ASN A 98 -4.21 7.59 -12.60
C ASN A 98 -3.14 7.62 -11.49
N VAL A 99 -1.97 8.22 -11.77
CA VAL A 99 -0.90 8.36 -10.77
C VAL A 99 -1.32 9.30 -9.65
N MET A 100 -1.94 10.44 -9.96
CA MET A 100 -2.44 11.41 -8.98
C MET A 100 -3.51 10.79 -8.05
N SER A 101 -4.29 9.83 -8.52
CA SER A 101 -5.29 9.15 -7.69
C SER A 101 -4.66 8.44 -6.49
N GLY A 102 -3.42 7.94 -6.61
CA GLY A 102 -2.66 7.35 -5.51
C GLY A 102 -2.20 8.35 -4.45
N TYR A 103 -2.16 9.63 -4.77
CA TYR A 103 -1.70 10.69 -3.87
C TYR A 103 -2.75 11.14 -2.86
N HIS A 104 -4.01 10.70 -3.00
CA HIS A 104 -5.14 11.14 -2.17
C HIS A 104 -4.91 10.96 -0.67
N THR A 105 -4.11 9.99 -0.23
CA THR A 105 -3.80 9.74 1.18
C THR A 105 -2.92 10.82 1.79
N ARG A 106 -2.18 11.58 0.98
CA ARG A 106 -1.31 12.68 1.41
C ARG A 106 -1.99 14.04 1.36
N VAL A 107 -3.11 14.13 0.64
CA VAL A 107 -3.88 15.38 0.51
C VAL A 107 -4.67 15.64 1.80
N LYS A 108 -4.32 16.70 2.52
CA LYS A 108 -4.98 17.10 3.75
C LYS A 108 -5.98 18.25 3.49
N TYR A 109 -7.01 18.02 2.66
CA TYR A 109 -8.09 18.99 2.55
C TYR A 109 -9.11 18.79 3.65
N LYS A 110 -9.42 19.85 4.39
CA LYS A 110 -10.65 19.92 5.17
C LYS A 110 -11.75 20.40 4.23
N PHE A 111 -12.96 19.89 4.40
CA PHE A 111 -14.14 20.25 3.60
C PHE A 111 -14.32 21.79 3.47
N PHE A 112 -13.95 22.54 4.50
CA PHE A 112 -13.98 24.01 4.51
C PHE A 112 -12.93 24.66 3.60
N ASP A 113 -11.78 24.03 3.39
CA ASP A 113 -10.75 24.57 2.50
C ASP A 113 -11.22 24.52 1.02
N ALA A 114 -12.04 23.54 0.68
CA ALA A 114 -12.64 23.41 -0.64
C ALA A 114 -13.66 24.54 -0.95
N VAL A 115 -14.31 25.10 0.07
CA VAL A 115 -15.31 26.14 -0.08
C VAL A 115 -14.69 27.56 -0.08
N ILE A 116 -13.62 27.76 0.67
CA ILE A 116 -13.07 29.10 0.95
C ILE A 116 -11.72 29.36 0.26
N GLY A 117 -10.98 28.31 -0.07
CA GLY A 117 -9.56 28.41 -0.43
C GLY A 117 -9.21 28.03 -1.87
N ARG A 118 -9.99 28.41 -2.88
CA ARG A 118 -9.75 28.05 -4.30
C ARG A 118 -8.27 28.20 -4.73
N LYS A 119 -7.62 29.31 -4.41
CA LYS A 119 -6.25 29.56 -4.83
C LYS A 119 -5.25 28.57 -4.20
N LYS A 120 -5.39 28.28 -2.90
CA LYS A 120 -4.51 27.36 -2.19
C LYS A 120 -4.65 25.90 -2.69
N ILE A 121 -5.85 25.51 -3.10
CA ILE A 121 -6.10 24.18 -3.70
C ILE A 121 -5.41 24.08 -5.05
N TRP A 122 -5.58 25.08 -5.91
CA TRP A 122 -4.93 25.12 -7.22
C TRP A 122 -3.41 25.08 -7.12
N ASP A 123 -2.81 25.81 -6.18
CA ASP A 123 -1.36 25.80 -5.97
C ASP A 123 -0.89 24.40 -5.50
N GLN A 124 -1.63 23.73 -4.63
CA GLN A 124 -1.31 22.37 -4.19
C GLN A 124 -1.53 21.31 -5.29
N GLU A 125 -2.61 21.41 -6.07
CA GLU A 125 -2.83 20.52 -7.21
C GLU A 125 -1.72 20.64 -8.25
N LYS A 126 -1.24 21.86 -8.49
CA LYS A 126 -0.10 22.09 -9.37
C LYS A 126 1.18 21.45 -8.83
N GLU A 127 1.48 21.64 -7.54
CA GLU A 127 2.65 21.05 -6.87
C GLU A 127 2.60 19.52 -6.95
N ILE A 128 1.43 18.92 -6.68
CA ILE A 128 1.22 17.47 -6.81
C ILE A 128 1.43 17.02 -8.26
N LYS A 129 0.90 17.76 -9.23
CA LYS A 129 1.08 17.43 -10.65
C LYS A 129 2.55 17.48 -11.05
N ASP A 130 3.29 18.48 -10.59
CA ASP A 130 4.71 18.62 -10.86
C ASP A 130 5.52 17.44 -10.26
N GLU A 131 5.25 17.05 -8.99
CA GLU A 131 5.84 15.84 -8.37
C GLU A 131 5.51 14.56 -9.16
N MET A 132 4.27 14.39 -9.60
CA MET A 132 3.86 13.21 -10.38
C MET A 132 4.53 13.18 -11.75
N MET A 133 4.75 14.33 -12.37
CA MET A 133 5.49 14.44 -13.63
C MET A 133 6.97 14.03 -13.46
N GLU A 134 7.61 14.39 -12.34
CA GLU A 134 8.95 13.92 -12.02
C GLU A 134 9.01 12.39 -11.88
N LEU A 135 8.02 11.79 -11.19
CA LEU A 135 7.92 10.34 -11.07
C LEU A 135 7.70 9.66 -12.43
N LEU A 136 6.83 10.21 -13.28
CA LEU A 136 6.62 9.71 -14.65
C LEU A 136 7.89 9.82 -15.49
N SER A 137 8.64 10.91 -15.35
CA SER A 137 9.93 11.07 -16.01
C SER A 137 10.94 10.03 -15.55
N PHE A 138 11.00 9.77 -14.24
CA PHE A 138 11.89 8.76 -13.67
C PHE A 138 11.65 7.36 -14.23
N VAL A 139 10.37 7.00 -14.51
CA VAL A 139 10.02 5.71 -15.10
C VAL A 139 9.91 5.74 -16.63
N GLY A 140 10.25 6.87 -17.30
CA GLY A 140 10.23 7.01 -18.76
C GLY A 140 8.84 7.12 -19.36
N LEU A 141 7.84 7.58 -18.61
CA LEU A 141 6.43 7.70 -19.04
C LEU A 141 5.95 9.16 -19.15
N ALA A 142 6.83 10.15 -19.05
CA ALA A 142 6.44 11.57 -19.09
C ALA A 142 5.73 11.96 -20.39
N ASP A 143 6.19 11.45 -21.54
CA ASP A 143 5.61 11.73 -22.85
C ASP A 143 4.17 11.18 -23.03
N TYR A 144 3.77 10.24 -22.17
CA TYR A 144 2.47 9.58 -22.18
C TYR A 144 1.52 10.13 -21.11
N ALA A 145 1.91 11.17 -20.39
CA ALA A 145 1.19 11.63 -19.20
C ALA A 145 -0.28 12.00 -19.46
N GLU A 146 -0.59 12.55 -20.62
CA GLU A 146 -1.94 13.03 -20.97
C GLU A 146 -2.74 12.02 -21.85
N LEU A 147 -2.20 10.82 -22.09
CA LEU A 147 -2.91 9.74 -22.79
C LEU A 147 -3.91 9.05 -21.88
#